data_f89bd77b6cc3a7ac0744c9f491134a62
#
_entry.id   f89bd77b6cc3a7ac0744c9f491134a62
#
_cell.length_a   1.000
_cell.length_b   1.000
_cell.length_c   1.000
_cell.angle_alpha   90.00
_cell.angle_beta   90.00
_cell.angle_gamma   90.00
#
_symmetry.space_group_name_H-M   'P 1'
#
loop_
_entity.id
_entity.type
_entity.pdbx_description
1 polymer ?
#
loop_
_entity_poly.entity_id
_entity_poly.type
_entity_poly.pdbx_seq_one_letter_code
_entity_poly.pdbx_strand_id
1 'polypeptide(L)'
;MENMDIYSNPLAERYSSKEMLHVFSPEFKFRTWRQLWINLAEAEKELGLDFITDEQIAELKKYKDDVDFEVAAEFEKKLRHDVMAHVHTYGEQAKNARKIIHLGATSAYVGDNTDLIQIKEGLLIIRKKLLTLIKRMKEFSLEYKSLPTLGFTHFQAAQLTTVGKRATLWLHSLLLDFEELEFRLDNLRFRGVKGTTGTQASFKELFDGDFEKVKQLDKLVTEKAGFRKKQGVSGQTYDRKVDAQTLNLLSNIAQSAHKFTNDFRLLQHLKELEEPFEKNQIGSSAMAYKRNPMRSERISSLAKYVISSSQTGALVFATQWFERTLDDSASKRLSIPQAFLAVDAILIIWLNIMDGVVVYPKVIEANIQKELPFMATENIIMESVKKGMDRQEVHEIIRELSMEETKEIKLNGNPNRLIDRIIKDGRLGLKVEDMEGILVSANYTGFAPQQTEDFIREEIDPILEKYKDEVTEEREELRV
;
A
#
# COMPACT_ATOMS: atom_id res chain seq x y z
N MET A 1 -13.53 31.46 -1.49
CA MET A 1 -13.92 30.69 -0.30
C MET A 1 -14.62 29.46 -0.81
N GLU A 2 -14.11 28.29 -0.49
CA GLU A 2 -14.81 27.04 -0.77
C GLU A 2 -16.22 27.10 -0.15
N ASN A 3 -17.18 26.54 -0.84
CA ASN A 3 -18.57 26.57 -0.43
C ASN A 3 -18.76 25.59 0.75
N MET A 4 -18.66 26.07 1.98
CA MET A 4 -18.66 25.28 3.21
C MET A 4 -20.01 24.63 3.54
N ASP A 5 -21.06 24.89 2.75
CA ASP A 5 -22.41 24.31 2.89
C ASP A 5 -22.66 23.10 1.97
N ILE A 6 -21.63 22.65 1.23
CA ILE A 6 -21.67 21.48 0.36
C ILE A 6 -20.79 20.37 0.93
N TYR A 7 -21.28 19.13 0.87
CA TYR A 7 -20.50 17.96 1.24
C TYR A 7 -19.22 17.86 0.42
N SER A 8 -18.11 17.66 1.09
CA SER A 8 -16.80 17.44 0.50
C SER A 8 -16.23 16.07 0.92
N ASN A 9 -15.31 15.53 0.10
CA ASN A 9 -14.73 14.22 0.37
C ASN A 9 -13.48 14.34 1.26
N PRO A 10 -13.47 13.75 2.48
CA PRO A 10 -12.32 13.81 3.38
C PRO A 10 -11.01 13.27 2.78
N LEU A 11 -11.07 12.28 1.89
CA LEU A 11 -9.87 11.78 1.22
C LEU A 11 -9.19 12.87 0.39
N ALA A 12 -9.97 13.70 -0.30
CA ALA A 12 -9.45 14.77 -1.12
C ALA A 12 -8.95 15.96 -0.28
N GLU A 13 -9.68 16.35 0.75
CA GLU A 13 -9.37 17.56 1.51
C GLU A 13 -8.32 17.36 2.58
N ARG A 14 -8.30 16.18 3.21
CA ARG A 14 -7.54 15.99 4.45
C ARG A 14 -6.39 15.00 4.33
N TYR A 15 -6.48 13.99 3.47
CA TYR A 15 -5.61 12.83 3.64
C TYR A 15 -4.68 12.54 2.47
N SER A 16 -5.15 12.63 1.22
CA SER A 16 -4.38 12.21 0.05
C SER A 16 -3.39 13.27 -0.42
N SER A 17 -2.33 12.84 -1.12
CA SER A 17 -1.36 13.72 -1.75
C SER A 17 -1.95 14.49 -2.93
N LYS A 18 -1.36 15.64 -3.24
CA LYS A 18 -1.73 16.43 -4.43
C LYS A 18 -1.49 15.67 -5.73
N GLU A 19 -0.42 14.88 -5.80
CA GLU A 19 -0.09 14.08 -6.98
C GLU A 19 -1.13 12.99 -7.26
N MET A 20 -1.60 12.27 -6.23
CA MET A 20 -2.65 11.27 -6.40
C MET A 20 -3.99 11.91 -6.75
N LEU A 21 -4.33 13.04 -6.14
CA LEU A 21 -5.52 13.82 -6.47
C LEU A 21 -5.50 14.29 -7.92
N HIS A 22 -4.32 14.71 -8.43
CA HIS A 22 -4.17 15.13 -9.82
C HIS A 22 -4.45 13.99 -10.80
N VAL A 23 -3.93 12.79 -10.56
CA VAL A 23 -4.15 11.61 -11.44
C VAL A 23 -5.63 11.33 -11.64
N PHE A 24 -6.46 11.50 -10.61
CA PHE A 24 -7.91 11.24 -10.68
C PHE A 24 -8.75 12.51 -10.91
N SER A 25 -8.11 13.63 -11.24
CA SER A 25 -8.79 14.90 -11.51
C SER A 25 -9.49 14.91 -12.89
N PRO A 26 -10.54 15.73 -13.07
CA PRO A 26 -11.12 15.99 -14.38
C PRO A 26 -10.09 16.54 -15.38
N GLU A 27 -9.19 17.40 -14.94
CA GLU A 27 -8.14 17.96 -15.78
C GLU A 27 -7.25 16.88 -16.38
N PHE A 28 -6.70 15.98 -15.56
CA PHE A 28 -5.89 14.84 -16.02
C PHE A 28 -6.69 13.97 -17.00
N LYS A 29 -7.93 13.63 -16.64
CA LYS A 29 -8.82 12.79 -17.44
C LYS A 29 -9.02 13.35 -18.84
N PHE A 30 -9.43 14.61 -18.95
CA PHE A 30 -9.82 15.17 -20.25
C PHE A 30 -8.63 15.61 -21.10
N ARG A 31 -7.51 15.98 -20.50
CA ARG A 31 -6.24 16.14 -21.23
C ARG A 31 -5.76 14.79 -21.80
N THR A 32 -5.93 13.72 -21.05
CA THR A 32 -5.61 12.35 -21.54
C THR A 32 -6.51 11.95 -22.69
N TRP A 33 -7.81 12.29 -22.68
CA TRP A 33 -8.68 12.05 -23.81
C TRP A 33 -8.17 12.75 -25.07
N ARG A 34 -7.78 14.01 -24.96
CA ARG A 34 -7.19 14.76 -26.10
C ARG A 34 -5.91 14.15 -26.59
N GLN A 35 -5.02 13.71 -25.69
CA GLN A 35 -3.81 13.00 -26.07
C GLN A 35 -4.13 11.69 -26.81
N LEU A 36 -5.11 10.95 -26.37
CA LEU A 36 -5.53 9.70 -27.04
C LEU A 36 -6.10 9.96 -28.44
N TRP A 37 -6.85 11.04 -28.64
CA TRP A 37 -7.32 11.45 -29.98
C TRP A 37 -6.16 11.88 -30.90
N ILE A 38 -5.15 12.56 -30.35
CA ILE A 38 -3.92 12.88 -31.08
C ILE A 38 -3.19 11.59 -31.48
N ASN A 39 -2.97 10.68 -30.54
CA ASN A 39 -2.31 9.40 -30.80
C ASN A 39 -3.03 8.59 -31.90
N LEU A 40 -4.36 8.60 -31.89
CA LEU A 40 -5.19 7.95 -32.90
C LEU A 40 -4.97 8.57 -34.27
N ALA A 41 -5.13 9.89 -34.40
CA ALA A 41 -4.98 10.61 -35.67
C ALA A 41 -3.56 10.46 -36.24
N GLU A 42 -2.54 10.52 -35.41
CA GLU A 42 -1.15 10.26 -35.83
C GLU A 42 -0.97 8.86 -36.37
N ALA A 43 -1.46 7.85 -35.65
CA ALA A 43 -1.32 6.46 -36.05
C ALA A 43 -2.12 6.14 -37.32
N GLU A 44 -3.31 6.70 -37.49
CA GLU A 44 -4.15 6.60 -38.68
C GLU A 44 -3.45 7.21 -39.90
N LYS A 45 -2.83 8.38 -39.74
CA LYS A 45 -2.03 9.02 -40.79
C LYS A 45 -0.80 8.19 -41.17
N GLU A 46 -0.04 7.71 -40.18
CA GLU A 46 1.14 6.85 -40.37
C GLU A 46 0.80 5.60 -41.19
N LEU A 47 -0.45 5.11 -41.11
CA LEU A 47 -0.94 3.93 -41.82
C LEU A 47 -1.58 4.25 -43.17
N GLY A 48 -1.51 5.51 -43.64
CA GLY A 48 -1.86 5.92 -45.00
C GLY A 48 -3.28 6.47 -45.15
N LEU A 49 -3.88 7.03 -44.10
CA LEU A 49 -5.09 7.85 -44.25
C LEU A 49 -4.69 9.28 -44.62
N ASP A 50 -4.41 9.50 -45.89
CA ASP A 50 -3.81 10.74 -46.44
C ASP A 50 -4.69 11.99 -46.28
N PHE A 51 -5.98 11.84 -46.02
CA PHE A 51 -6.88 12.95 -45.71
C PHE A 51 -6.68 13.53 -44.30
N ILE A 52 -5.87 12.89 -43.45
CA ILE A 52 -5.40 13.42 -42.17
C ILE A 52 -4.09 14.19 -42.42
N THR A 53 -4.12 15.51 -42.19
CA THR A 53 -2.96 16.37 -42.50
C THR A 53 -2.11 16.70 -41.27
N ASP A 54 -0.85 17.09 -41.51
CA ASP A 54 0.05 17.52 -40.42
C ASP A 54 -0.47 18.79 -39.71
N GLU A 55 -1.12 19.70 -40.45
CA GLU A 55 -1.71 20.90 -39.93
C GLU A 55 -2.85 20.57 -38.95
N GLN A 56 -3.68 19.57 -39.28
CA GLN A 56 -4.76 19.11 -38.37
C GLN A 56 -4.17 18.53 -37.08
N ILE A 57 -3.15 17.68 -37.18
CA ILE A 57 -2.50 17.11 -36.00
C ILE A 57 -1.83 18.19 -35.15
N ALA A 58 -1.16 19.18 -35.81
CA ALA A 58 -0.55 20.32 -35.11
C ALA A 58 -1.61 21.16 -34.38
N GLU A 59 -2.77 21.38 -35.01
CA GLU A 59 -3.87 22.09 -34.38
C GLU A 59 -4.44 21.34 -33.15
N LEU A 60 -4.61 20.03 -33.23
CA LEU A 60 -4.97 19.21 -32.05
C LEU A 60 -3.94 19.37 -30.93
N LYS A 61 -2.65 19.24 -31.23
CA LYS A 61 -1.56 19.40 -30.23
C LYS A 61 -1.58 20.78 -29.57
N LYS A 62 -1.86 21.83 -30.34
CA LYS A 62 -1.92 23.21 -29.84
C LYS A 62 -2.96 23.38 -28.71
N TYR A 63 -4.11 22.76 -28.83
CA TYR A 63 -5.21 22.91 -27.88
C TYR A 63 -5.33 21.72 -26.92
N LYS A 64 -4.36 20.83 -26.86
CA LYS A 64 -4.41 19.60 -26.04
C LYS A 64 -4.67 19.90 -24.57
N ASP A 65 -3.95 20.88 -24.02
CA ASP A 65 -3.98 21.18 -22.59
C ASP A 65 -4.98 22.28 -22.21
N ASP A 66 -5.57 22.93 -23.19
CA ASP A 66 -6.54 24.03 -23.01
C ASP A 66 -7.99 23.50 -23.07
N VAL A 67 -8.40 22.75 -22.02
CA VAL A 67 -9.74 22.19 -21.93
C VAL A 67 -10.73 23.23 -21.44
N ASP A 68 -11.68 23.62 -22.31
CA ASP A 68 -12.80 24.49 -21.94
C ASP A 68 -13.89 23.70 -21.24
N PHE A 69 -13.86 23.68 -19.90
CA PHE A 69 -14.80 22.93 -19.08
C PHE A 69 -16.22 23.52 -19.10
N GLU A 70 -16.36 24.82 -19.29
CA GLU A 70 -17.68 25.48 -19.33
C GLU A 70 -18.42 25.10 -20.61
N VAL A 71 -17.74 25.21 -21.75
CA VAL A 71 -18.28 24.77 -23.06
C VAL A 71 -18.58 23.27 -23.08
N ALA A 72 -17.70 22.46 -22.48
CA ALA A 72 -17.92 21.02 -22.36
C ALA A 72 -19.20 20.72 -21.56
N ALA A 73 -19.40 21.39 -20.44
CA ALA A 73 -20.62 21.22 -19.61
C ALA A 73 -21.89 21.64 -20.34
N GLU A 74 -21.84 22.72 -21.15
CA GLU A 74 -22.96 23.13 -22.00
C GLU A 74 -23.32 22.08 -23.05
N PHE A 75 -22.33 21.51 -23.74
CA PHE A 75 -22.55 20.44 -24.70
C PHE A 75 -23.08 19.18 -24.01
N GLU A 76 -22.53 18.79 -22.86
CA GLU A 76 -22.99 17.61 -22.13
C GLU A 76 -24.45 17.76 -21.67
N LYS A 77 -24.86 18.94 -21.23
CA LYS A 77 -26.25 19.24 -20.88
C LYS A 77 -27.19 19.05 -22.08
N LYS A 78 -26.77 19.40 -23.29
CA LYS A 78 -27.55 19.28 -24.52
C LYS A 78 -27.57 17.85 -25.05
N LEU A 79 -26.37 17.20 -25.11
CA LEU A 79 -26.18 15.92 -25.79
C LEU A 79 -26.40 14.71 -24.87
N ARG A 80 -26.38 14.91 -23.56
CA ARG A 80 -26.44 13.85 -22.52
C ARG A 80 -25.39 12.75 -22.73
N HIS A 81 -24.21 13.15 -23.22
CA HIS A 81 -23.12 12.26 -23.55
C HIS A 81 -21.78 12.97 -23.39
N ASP A 82 -20.99 12.57 -22.39
CA ASP A 82 -19.73 13.21 -21.98
C ASP A 82 -18.66 13.20 -23.10
N VAL A 83 -18.41 12.04 -23.73
CA VAL A 83 -17.39 11.94 -24.78
C VAL A 83 -17.75 12.82 -25.98
N MET A 84 -19.00 12.81 -26.42
CA MET A 84 -19.44 13.66 -27.55
C MET A 84 -19.38 15.15 -27.18
N ALA A 85 -19.67 15.51 -25.94
CA ALA A 85 -19.51 16.88 -25.47
C ALA A 85 -18.04 17.36 -25.62
N HIS A 86 -17.09 16.54 -25.20
CA HIS A 86 -15.66 16.84 -25.34
C HIS A 86 -15.14 16.80 -26.79
N VAL A 87 -15.70 15.92 -27.65
CA VAL A 87 -15.40 15.95 -29.09
C VAL A 87 -15.84 17.29 -29.71
N HIS A 88 -17.05 17.77 -29.38
CA HIS A 88 -17.52 19.06 -29.87
C HIS A 88 -16.71 20.22 -29.31
N THR A 89 -16.44 20.24 -28.01
CA THR A 89 -15.61 21.28 -27.36
C THR A 89 -14.23 21.38 -27.98
N TYR A 90 -13.60 20.25 -28.23
CA TYR A 90 -12.29 20.20 -28.89
C TYR A 90 -12.37 20.68 -30.34
N GLY A 91 -13.44 20.30 -31.05
CA GLY A 91 -13.69 20.72 -32.43
C GLY A 91 -14.02 22.21 -32.58
N GLU A 92 -14.55 22.90 -31.56
CA GLU A 92 -14.73 24.36 -31.59
C GLU A 92 -13.39 25.10 -31.52
N GLN A 93 -12.39 24.53 -30.81
CA GLN A 93 -11.04 25.07 -30.72
C GLN A 93 -10.20 24.68 -31.95
N ALA A 94 -10.23 23.40 -32.36
CA ALA A 94 -9.46 22.81 -33.47
C ALA A 94 -10.37 22.65 -34.70
N LYS A 95 -10.76 23.75 -35.32
CA LYS A 95 -11.78 23.79 -36.39
C LYS A 95 -11.38 23.00 -37.64
N ASN A 96 -10.12 23.05 -38.07
CA ASN A 96 -9.62 22.28 -39.21
C ASN A 96 -9.56 20.78 -38.91
N ALA A 97 -9.22 20.43 -37.68
CA ALA A 97 -9.10 19.05 -37.23
C ALA A 97 -10.43 18.43 -36.78
N ARG A 98 -11.50 19.21 -36.66
CA ARG A 98 -12.80 18.76 -36.13
C ARG A 98 -13.27 17.44 -36.74
N LYS A 99 -13.08 17.24 -38.02
CA LYS A 99 -13.56 16.06 -38.77
C LYS A 99 -12.78 14.77 -38.50
N ILE A 100 -11.60 14.86 -37.90
CA ILE A 100 -10.73 13.70 -37.61
C ILE A 100 -10.72 13.34 -36.12
N ILE A 101 -11.34 14.15 -35.25
CA ILE A 101 -11.43 13.83 -33.83
C ILE A 101 -12.32 12.60 -33.64
N HIS A 102 -11.80 11.58 -32.93
CA HIS A 102 -12.55 10.37 -32.59
C HIS A 102 -12.91 9.48 -33.82
N LEU A 103 -12.12 9.55 -34.88
CA LEU A 103 -12.39 8.83 -36.13
C LEU A 103 -12.36 7.31 -35.90
N GLY A 104 -13.37 6.59 -36.34
CA GLY A 104 -13.50 5.14 -36.17
C GLY A 104 -13.66 4.64 -34.72
N ALA A 105 -13.48 5.51 -33.73
CA ALA A 105 -13.47 5.13 -32.31
C ALA A 105 -14.87 5.09 -31.68
N THR A 106 -15.00 4.36 -30.59
CA THR A 106 -16.16 4.40 -29.69
C THR A 106 -15.75 5.11 -28.37
N SER A 107 -16.71 5.53 -27.59
CA SER A 107 -16.49 6.24 -26.31
C SER A 107 -15.53 5.51 -25.37
N ALA A 108 -15.56 4.19 -25.34
CA ALA A 108 -14.65 3.38 -24.53
C ALA A 108 -13.17 3.50 -24.98
N TYR A 109 -12.88 3.99 -26.17
CA TYR A 109 -11.50 4.25 -26.59
C TYR A 109 -10.84 5.28 -25.66
N VAL A 110 -11.46 6.41 -25.41
CA VAL A 110 -10.92 7.41 -24.52
C VAL A 110 -11.23 7.09 -23.04
N GLY A 111 -12.45 6.66 -22.73
CA GLY A 111 -12.85 6.38 -21.35
C GLY A 111 -12.01 5.25 -20.72
N ASP A 112 -12.03 4.10 -21.31
CA ASP A 112 -11.38 2.90 -20.77
C ASP A 112 -9.85 2.98 -20.81
N ASN A 113 -9.29 3.49 -21.91
CA ASN A 113 -7.83 3.65 -21.98
C ASN A 113 -7.32 4.70 -20.99
N THR A 114 -8.08 5.75 -20.71
CA THR A 114 -7.73 6.72 -19.67
C THR A 114 -7.79 6.09 -18.28
N ASP A 115 -8.79 5.27 -17.98
CA ASP A 115 -8.85 4.55 -16.70
C ASP A 115 -7.60 3.67 -16.49
N LEU A 116 -7.13 2.98 -17.55
CA LEU A 116 -5.90 2.18 -17.48
C LEU A 116 -4.64 3.04 -17.29
N ILE A 117 -4.60 4.23 -17.89
CA ILE A 117 -3.51 5.20 -17.68
C ILE A 117 -3.54 5.70 -16.23
N GLN A 118 -4.71 6.08 -15.70
CA GLN A 118 -4.86 6.53 -14.32
C GLN A 118 -4.47 5.43 -13.32
N ILE A 119 -4.87 4.18 -13.55
CA ILE A 119 -4.45 3.03 -12.75
C ILE A 119 -2.93 2.89 -12.78
N LYS A 120 -2.30 2.97 -13.95
CA LYS A 120 -0.84 2.89 -14.09
C LYS A 120 -0.14 3.99 -13.30
N GLU A 121 -0.53 5.24 -13.50
CA GLU A 121 0.06 6.39 -12.80
C GLU A 121 -0.15 6.31 -11.29
N GLY A 122 -1.35 5.93 -10.84
CA GLY A 122 -1.64 5.72 -9.43
C GLY A 122 -0.77 4.61 -8.81
N LEU A 123 -0.58 3.49 -9.52
CA LEU A 123 0.30 2.39 -9.06
C LEU A 123 1.77 2.82 -9.01
N LEU A 124 2.24 3.68 -9.91
CA LEU A 124 3.60 4.23 -9.88
C LEU A 124 3.82 5.12 -8.65
N ILE A 125 2.83 5.95 -8.28
CA ILE A 125 2.87 6.75 -7.06
C ILE A 125 2.91 5.85 -5.81
N ILE A 126 2.05 4.82 -5.76
CA ILE A 126 2.05 3.83 -4.67
C ILE A 126 3.39 3.11 -4.58
N ARG A 127 3.98 2.70 -5.72
CA ARG A 127 5.31 2.06 -5.78
C ARG A 127 6.38 2.91 -5.14
N LYS A 128 6.46 4.18 -5.50
CA LYS A 128 7.43 5.13 -4.93
C LYS A 128 7.32 5.22 -3.41
N LYS A 129 6.08 5.33 -2.89
CA LYS A 129 5.83 5.39 -1.44
C LYS A 129 6.14 4.07 -0.73
N LEU A 130 5.81 2.93 -1.34
CA LEU A 130 6.16 1.61 -0.80
C LEU A 130 7.67 1.41 -0.72
N LEU A 131 8.43 1.76 -1.77
CA LEU A 131 9.89 1.68 -1.77
C LEU A 131 10.51 2.54 -0.66
N THR A 132 10.01 3.75 -0.49
CA THR A 132 10.44 4.64 0.58
C THR A 132 10.13 4.05 1.96
N LEU A 133 8.94 3.47 2.14
CA LEU A 133 8.53 2.82 3.39
C LEU A 133 9.36 1.56 3.67
N ILE A 134 9.63 0.75 2.67
CA ILE A 134 10.53 -0.43 2.76
C ILE A 134 11.92 0.01 3.23
N LYS A 135 12.45 1.11 2.70
CA LYS A 135 13.73 1.67 3.15
C LYS A 135 13.69 2.09 4.62
N ARG A 136 12.66 2.84 5.06
CA ARG A 136 12.51 3.25 6.47
C ARG A 136 12.38 2.05 7.41
N MET A 137 11.60 1.04 7.02
CA MET A 137 11.45 -0.20 7.77
C MET A 137 12.75 -0.99 7.87
N LYS A 138 13.52 -1.05 6.78
CA LYS A 138 14.87 -1.64 6.78
C LYS A 138 15.77 -0.95 7.80
N GLU A 139 15.85 0.39 7.76
CA GLU A 139 16.67 1.19 8.66
C GLU A 139 16.30 0.93 10.13
N PHE A 140 15.00 0.96 10.45
CA PHE A 140 14.50 0.64 11.78
C PHE A 140 14.82 -0.79 12.20
N SER A 141 14.64 -1.77 11.32
CA SER A 141 14.95 -3.18 11.61
C SER A 141 16.42 -3.39 11.94
N LEU A 142 17.32 -2.74 11.22
CA LEU A 142 18.77 -2.82 11.46
C LEU A 142 19.18 -2.10 12.74
N GLU A 143 18.62 -0.93 13.03
CA GLU A 143 18.90 -0.16 14.24
C GLU A 143 18.60 -0.97 15.49
N TYR A 144 17.46 -1.68 15.50
CA TYR A 144 16.99 -2.44 16.66
C TYR A 144 17.15 -3.96 16.53
N LYS A 145 17.98 -4.44 15.59
CA LYS A 145 18.18 -5.89 15.35
C LYS A 145 18.64 -6.68 16.57
N SER A 146 19.35 -6.03 17.49
CA SER A 146 19.91 -6.66 18.68
C SER A 146 19.20 -6.26 19.99
N LEU A 147 18.12 -5.44 19.94
CA LEU A 147 17.38 -5.06 21.12
C LEU A 147 16.37 -6.16 21.49
N PRO A 148 16.58 -6.92 22.58
CA PRO A 148 15.66 -7.96 23.01
C PRO A 148 14.27 -7.39 23.36
N THR A 149 13.24 -8.17 23.08
CA THR A 149 11.85 -7.87 23.49
C THR A 149 11.09 -9.17 23.68
N LEU A 150 9.99 -9.14 24.46
CA LEU A 150 9.11 -10.28 24.60
C LEU A 150 8.46 -10.64 23.28
N GLY A 151 8.58 -11.87 22.85
CA GLY A 151 7.75 -12.45 21.81
C GLY A 151 6.42 -12.90 22.38
N PHE A 152 5.33 -12.69 21.62
CA PHE A 152 3.97 -13.08 22.05
C PHE A 152 3.38 -14.10 21.07
N THR A 153 2.88 -15.19 21.62
CA THR A 153 1.98 -16.12 20.90
C THR A 153 0.69 -16.20 21.70
N HIS A 154 -0.46 -16.22 21.03
CA HIS A 154 -1.77 -16.14 21.68
C HIS A 154 -1.90 -14.93 22.63
N PHE A 155 -1.14 -13.87 22.35
CA PHE A 155 -0.97 -12.68 23.17
C PHE A 155 -0.48 -12.98 24.60
N GLN A 156 0.19 -14.11 24.80
CA GLN A 156 0.92 -14.48 26.03
C GLN A 156 2.42 -14.39 25.76
N ALA A 157 3.18 -14.01 26.79
CA ALA A 157 4.64 -14.01 26.69
C ALA A 157 5.14 -15.42 26.35
N ALA A 158 5.99 -15.48 25.34
CA ALA A 158 6.66 -16.70 24.88
C ALA A 158 8.16 -16.52 24.99
N GLN A 159 8.94 -16.98 24.01
CA GLN A 159 10.38 -16.72 23.98
C GLN A 159 10.68 -15.27 23.59
N LEU A 160 11.90 -14.81 23.88
CA LEU A 160 12.36 -13.51 23.43
C LEU A 160 12.61 -13.50 21.92
N THR A 161 12.40 -12.36 21.34
CA THR A 161 12.86 -11.97 20.00
C THR A 161 13.59 -10.64 20.09
N THR A 162 13.80 -9.95 18.97
CA THR A 162 14.29 -8.56 18.99
C THR A 162 13.27 -7.62 18.35
N VAL A 163 13.34 -6.33 18.70
CA VAL A 163 12.51 -5.29 18.11
C VAL A 163 12.71 -5.25 16.59
N GLY A 164 13.98 -5.31 16.13
CA GLY A 164 14.28 -5.35 14.70
C GLY A 164 13.76 -6.60 14.00
N LYS A 165 13.89 -7.79 14.62
CA LYS A 165 13.31 -9.02 14.06
C LYS A 165 11.79 -8.96 13.94
N ARG A 166 11.10 -8.38 14.92
CA ARG A 166 9.65 -8.12 14.82
C ARG A 166 9.33 -7.20 13.65
N ALA A 167 10.11 -6.14 13.45
CA ALA A 167 9.92 -5.21 12.33
C ALA A 167 10.11 -5.88 10.97
N THR A 168 10.99 -6.88 10.84
CA THR A 168 11.10 -7.66 9.60
C THR A 168 9.83 -8.42 9.23
N LEU A 169 8.95 -8.75 10.17
CA LEU A 169 7.67 -9.37 9.86
C LEU A 169 6.73 -8.39 9.14
N TRP A 170 6.74 -7.12 9.55
CA TRP A 170 6.01 -6.06 8.84
C TRP A 170 6.63 -5.76 7.48
N LEU A 171 7.96 -5.70 7.42
CA LEU A 171 8.71 -5.49 6.19
C LEU A 171 8.48 -6.60 5.18
N HIS A 172 8.39 -7.86 5.62
CA HIS A 172 8.07 -9.00 4.76
C HIS A 172 6.67 -8.88 4.14
N SER A 173 5.67 -8.39 4.91
CA SER A 173 4.34 -8.12 4.33
C SER A 173 4.40 -7.05 3.23
N LEU A 174 5.20 -5.98 3.44
CA LEU A 174 5.41 -4.96 2.41
C LEU A 174 6.15 -5.50 1.18
N LEU A 175 7.08 -6.43 1.35
CA LEU A 175 7.75 -7.11 0.24
C LEU A 175 6.75 -7.86 -0.64
N LEU A 176 5.84 -8.64 -0.04
CA LEU A 176 4.80 -9.36 -0.77
C LEU A 176 3.87 -8.40 -1.53
N ASP A 177 3.49 -7.29 -0.91
CA ASP A 177 2.69 -6.24 -1.56
C ASP A 177 3.42 -5.60 -2.74
N PHE A 178 4.72 -5.36 -2.59
CA PHE A 178 5.56 -4.79 -3.63
C PHE A 178 5.71 -5.74 -4.83
N GLU A 179 5.93 -7.02 -4.60
CA GLU A 179 6.00 -8.05 -5.65
C GLU A 179 4.70 -8.13 -6.45
N GLU A 180 3.55 -8.13 -5.78
CA GLU A 180 2.24 -8.11 -6.45
C GLU A 180 2.04 -6.82 -7.25
N LEU A 181 2.47 -5.67 -6.73
CA LEU A 181 2.39 -4.38 -7.43
C LEU A 181 3.23 -4.40 -8.71
N GLU A 182 4.47 -4.88 -8.65
CA GLU A 182 5.34 -5.00 -9.83
C GLU A 182 4.73 -5.94 -10.86
N PHE A 183 4.19 -7.07 -10.42
CA PHE A 183 3.48 -7.99 -11.30
C PHE A 183 2.30 -7.31 -12.00
N ARG A 184 1.52 -6.47 -11.31
CA ARG A 184 0.41 -5.72 -11.90
C ARG A 184 0.88 -4.70 -12.91
N LEU A 185 1.88 -3.91 -12.59
CA LEU A 185 2.46 -2.93 -13.52
C LEU A 185 3.00 -3.60 -14.79
N ASP A 186 3.71 -4.70 -14.65
CA ASP A 186 4.28 -5.44 -15.79
C ASP A 186 3.24 -6.10 -16.67
N ASN A 187 2.08 -6.44 -16.12
CA ASN A 187 1.01 -7.13 -16.82
C ASN A 187 -0.19 -6.24 -17.16
N LEU A 188 -0.15 -4.97 -16.81
CA LEU A 188 -1.20 -4.03 -17.20
C LEU A 188 -1.18 -3.84 -18.72
N ARG A 189 -2.34 -4.05 -19.36
CA ARG A 189 -2.50 -4.06 -20.80
C ARG A 189 -3.40 -2.93 -21.23
N PHE A 190 -2.96 -2.19 -22.25
CA PHE A 190 -3.78 -1.17 -22.88
C PHE A 190 -4.94 -1.82 -23.64
N ARG A 191 -6.13 -1.21 -23.61
CA ARG A 191 -7.27 -1.74 -24.36
C ARG A 191 -7.07 -1.54 -25.86
N GLY A 192 -6.55 -0.39 -26.27
CA GLY A 192 -6.31 -0.04 -27.67
C GLY A 192 -7.59 0.34 -28.42
N VAL A 193 -7.58 0.14 -29.74
CA VAL A 193 -8.67 0.44 -30.65
C VAL A 193 -9.44 -0.83 -30.99
N LYS A 194 -10.49 -1.14 -30.22
CA LYS A 194 -11.26 -2.39 -30.36
C LYS A 194 -12.66 -2.20 -30.98
N GLY A 195 -13.21 -0.98 -30.96
CA GLY A 195 -14.53 -0.68 -31.46
C GLY A 195 -15.67 -1.03 -30.49
N THR A 196 -16.90 -0.94 -30.97
CA THR A 196 -18.12 -1.01 -30.17
C THR A 196 -18.35 -2.38 -29.50
N THR A 197 -17.98 -3.46 -30.17
CA THR A 197 -18.13 -4.83 -29.67
C THR A 197 -16.80 -5.61 -29.62
N GLY A 198 -15.69 -4.91 -29.75
CA GLY A 198 -14.35 -5.52 -29.76
C GLY A 198 -13.91 -6.09 -31.11
N THR A 199 -14.72 -5.96 -32.15
CA THR A 199 -14.47 -6.56 -33.48
C THR A 199 -13.66 -5.67 -34.43
N GLN A 200 -13.40 -4.41 -34.04
CA GLN A 200 -12.70 -3.40 -34.86
C GLN A 200 -13.42 -3.09 -36.20
N ALA A 201 -14.73 -3.31 -36.28
CA ALA A 201 -15.50 -3.21 -37.52
C ALA A 201 -15.35 -1.83 -38.20
N SER A 202 -15.44 -0.73 -37.43
CA SER A 202 -15.28 0.63 -37.98
C SER A 202 -13.87 0.88 -38.55
N PHE A 203 -12.85 0.34 -37.88
CA PHE A 203 -11.46 0.45 -38.38
C PHE A 203 -11.21 -0.45 -39.61
N LYS A 204 -11.87 -1.64 -39.66
CA LYS A 204 -11.86 -2.48 -40.86
C LYS A 204 -12.41 -1.70 -42.07
N GLU A 205 -13.53 -1.00 -41.88
CA GLU A 205 -14.10 -0.17 -42.96
C GLU A 205 -13.17 0.99 -43.31
N LEU A 206 -12.58 1.67 -42.32
CA LEU A 206 -11.68 2.80 -42.52
C LEU A 206 -10.41 2.45 -43.32
N PHE A 207 -9.94 1.22 -43.22
CA PHE A 207 -8.77 0.69 -43.92
C PHE A 207 -9.13 -0.31 -45.06
N ASP A 208 -10.32 -0.20 -45.62
CA ASP A 208 -10.75 -1.02 -46.81
C ASP A 208 -10.59 -2.53 -46.57
N GLY A 209 -10.76 -3.02 -45.36
CA GLY A 209 -10.66 -4.42 -44.99
C GLY A 209 -9.22 -4.90 -44.72
N ASP A 210 -8.23 -4.03 -44.72
CA ASP A 210 -6.84 -4.39 -44.45
C ASP A 210 -6.64 -4.70 -42.94
N PHE A 211 -6.66 -5.97 -42.63
CA PHE A 211 -6.52 -6.47 -41.25
C PHE A 211 -5.14 -6.14 -40.64
N GLU A 212 -4.06 -6.19 -41.41
CA GLU A 212 -2.72 -5.91 -40.88
C GLU A 212 -2.56 -4.43 -40.51
N LYS A 213 -3.13 -3.52 -41.30
CA LYS A 213 -3.16 -2.09 -40.95
C LYS A 213 -3.95 -1.85 -39.65
N VAL A 214 -5.12 -2.47 -39.44
CA VAL A 214 -5.91 -2.34 -38.22
C VAL A 214 -5.15 -2.92 -37.03
N LYS A 215 -4.47 -4.03 -37.18
CA LYS A 215 -3.63 -4.63 -36.15
C LYS A 215 -2.43 -3.73 -35.79
N GLN A 216 -1.85 -3.07 -36.79
CA GLN A 216 -0.74 -2.14 -36.62
C GLN A 216 -1.22 -0.83 -35.94
N LEU A 217 -2.43 -0.34 -36.28
CA LEU A 217 -3.06 0.78 -35.61
C LEU A 217 -3.18 0.53 -34.09
N ASP A 218 -3.70 -0.65 -33.71
CA ASP A 218 -3.86 -1.06 -32.33
C ASP A 218 -2.51 -1.12 -31.58
N LYS A 219 -1.43 -1.52 -32.27
CA LYS A 219 -0.08 -1.50 -31.74
C LYS A 219 0.44 -0.08 -31.54
N LEU A 220 0.35 0.76 -32.57
CA LEU A 220 0.86 2.13 -32.55
C LEU A 220 0.20 2.98 -31.45
N VAL A 221 -1.12 2.94 -31.31
CA VAL A 221 -1.80 3.70 -30.23
C VAL A 221 -1.41 3.19 -28.85
N THR A 222 -1.13 1.89 -28.71
CA THR A 222 -0.64 1.30 -27.45
C THR A 222 0.74 1.84 -27.08
N GLU A 223 1.67 1.86 -28.03
CA GLU A 223 3.03 2.37 -27.85
C GLU A 223 3.04 3.88 -27.58
N LYS A 224 2.25 4.65 -28.33
CA LYS A 224 2.09 6.11 -28.13
C LYS A 224 1.47 6.46 -26.76
N ALA A 225 0.66 5.56 -26.18
CA ALA A 225 0.13 5.70 -24.83
C ALA A 225 1.11 5.24 -23.73
N GLY A 226 2.32 4.81 -24.08
CA GLY A 226 3.35 4.38 -23.14
C GLY A 226 3.12 2.99 -22.53
N PHE A 227 2.38 2.12 -23.23
CA PHE A 227 2.17 0.73 -22.80
C PHE A 227 3.00 -0.24 -23.65
N ARG A 228 3.55 -1.26 -23.01
CA ARG A 228 4.32 -2.33 -23.69
C ARG A 228 3.41 -3.46 -24.20
N LYS A 229 2.25 -3.63 -23.58
CA LYS A 229 1.32 -4.74 -23.84
C LYS A 229 -0.08 -4.19 -24.13
N LYS A 230 -0.80 -4.84 -25.05
CA LYS A 230 -2.20 -4.57 -25.32
C LYS A 230 -3.04 -5.80 -25.06
N GLN A 231 -4.35 -5.62 -24.89
CA GLN A 231 -5.29 -6.73 -24.81
C GLN A 231 -5.44 -7.40 -26.17
N GLY A 232 -5.34 -8.71 -26.21
CA GLY A 232 -5.52 -9.49 -27.43
C GLY A 232 -6.98 -9.51 -27.89
N VAL A 233 -7.90 -9.52 -26.95
CA VAL A 233 -9.36 -9.49 -27.15
C VAL A 233 -10.00 -8.58 -26.12
N SER A 234 -11.13 -7.98 -26.45
CA SER A 234 -12.01 -7.27 -25.52
C SER A 234 -13.44 -7.23 -26.08
N GLY A 235 -14.41 -6.93 -25.23
CA GLY A 235 -15.70 -6.43 -25.69
C GLY A 235 -15.61 -4.93 -26.01
N GLN A 236 -16.65 -4.18 -25.71
CA GLN A 236 -16.61 -2.72 -25.83
C GLN A 236 -15.63 -2.10 -24.82
N THR A 237 -15.47 -2.73 -23.66
CA THR A 237 -14.60 -2.28 -22.55
C THR A 237 -13.42 -3.23 -22.40
N TYR A 238 -12.38 -2.79 -21.65
CA TYR A 238 -11.43 -3.77 -21.12
C TYR A 238 -12.13 -4.69 -20.11
N ASP A 239 -11.57 -5.89 -19.91
CA ASP A 239 -12.11 -6.85 -18.95
C ASP A 239 -12.08 -6.24 -17.54
N ARG A 240 -13.25 -6.07 -16.92
CA ARG A 240 -13.42 -5.49 -15.56
C ARG A 240 -12.72 -6.33 -14.47
N LYS A 241 -12.24 -7.51 -14.82
CA LYS A 241 -11.31 -8.28 -13.98
C LYS A 241 -10.07 -7.47 -13.59
N VAL A 242 -9.62 -6.57 -14.46
CA VAL A 242 -8.49 -5.66 -14.18
C VAL A 242 -8.78 -4.75 -13.00
N ASP A 243 -10.00 -4.21 -12.92
CA ASP A 243 -10.44 -3.38 -11.79
C ASP A 243 -10.45 -4.20 -10.48
N ALA A 244 -11.02 -5.41 -10.53
CA ALA A 244 -11.03 -6.31 -9.38
C ALA A 244 -9.62 -6.65 -8.89
N GLN A 245 -8.70 -6.92 -9.80
CA GLN A 245 -7.30 -7.22 -9.48
C GLN A 245 -6.57 -6.00 -8.90
N THR A 246 -6.83 -4.81 -9.43
CA THR A 246 -6.25 -3.56 -8.91
C THR A 246 -6.77 -3.26 -7.50
N LEU A 247 -8.07 -3.37 -7.28
CA LEU A 247 -8.67 -3.15 -5.96
C LEU A 247 -8.21 -4.20 -4.94
N ASN A 248 -7.97 -5.44 -5.35
CA ASN A 248 -7.43 -6.49 -4.48
C ASN A 248 -5.99 -6.18 -4.06
N LEU A 249 -5.14 -5.71 -4.97
CA LEU A 249 -3.78 -5.25 -4.63
C LEU A 249 -3.83 -4.11 -3.61
N LEU A 250 -4.65 -3.08 -3.84
CA LEU A 250 -4.82 -1.97 -2.91
C LEU A 250 -5.33 -2.43 -1.54
N SER A 251 -6.23 -3.41 -1.54
CA SER A 251 -6.72 -4.06 -0.31
C SER A 251 -5.61 -4.83 0.41
N ASN A 252 -4.71 -5.52 -0.28
CA ASN A 252 -3.58 -6.23 0.34
C ASN A 252 -2.65 -5.25 1.05
N ILE A 253 -2.28 -4.14 0.41
CA ILE A 253 -1.48 -3.07 1.04
C ILE A 253 -2.19 -2.52 2.29
N ALA A 254 -3.49 -2.29 2.21
CA ALA A 254 -4.29 -1.83 3.36
C ALA A 254 -4.33 -2.88 4.49
N GLN A 255 -4.35 -4.18 4.19
CA GLN A 255 -4.29 -5.26 5.18
C GLN A 255 -2.94 -5.26 5.90
N SER A 256 -1.83 -5.12 5.17
CA SER A 256 -0.49 -5.02 5.75
C SER A 256 -0.37 -3.80 6.68
N ALA A 257 -0.90 -2.66 6.28
CA ALA A 257 -0.95 -1.45 7.08
C ALA A 257 -1.81 -1.64 8.36
N HIS A 258 -2.96 -2.28 8.23
CA HIS A 258 -3.84 -2.56 9.38
C HIS A 258 -3.17 -3.52 10.36
N LYS A 259 -2.49 -4.56 9.86
CA LYS A 259 -1.74 -5.51 10.69
C LYS A 259 -0.61 -4.80 11.45
N PHE A 260 0.18 -3.98 10.77
CA PHE A 260 1.22 -3.16 11.41
C PHE A 260 0.65 -2.30 12.53
N THR A 261 -0.43 -1.56 12.27
CA THR A 261 -1.00 -0.65 13.27
C THR A 261 -1.68 -1.37 14.45
N ASN A 262 -2.18 -2.59 14.27
CA ASN A 262 -2.63 -3.40 15.40
C ASN A 262 -1.48 -3.72 16.34
N ASP A 263 -0.36 -4.25 15.82
CA ASP A 263 0.82 -4.54 16.62
C ASP A 263 1.37 -3.27 17.28
N PHE A 264 1.47 -2.19 16.50
CA PHE A 264 2.00 -0.92 16.98
C PHE A 264 1.20 -0.36 18.18
N ARG A 265 -0.13 -0.39 18.08
CA ARG A 265 -1.03 0.07 19.16
C ARG A 265 -0.92 -0.80 20.40
N LEU A 266 -0.76 -2.13 20.25
CA LEU A 266 -0.52 -3.04 21.36
C LEU A 266 0.85 -2.77 22.02
N LEU A 267 1.89 -2.51 21.22
CA LEU A 267 3.22 -2.16 21.76
C LEU A 267 3.21 -0.79 22.45
N GLN A 268 2.43 0.17 21.96
CA GLN A 268 2.24 1.46 22.64
C GLN A 268 1.45 1.30 23.95
N HIS A 269 0.47 0.38 24.00
CA HIS A 269 -0.20 0.02 25.27
C HIS A 269 0.80 -0.54 26.30
N LEU A 270 1.75 -1.37 25.86
CA LEU A 270 2.85 -1.88 26.69
C LEU A 270 3.90 -0.81 27.01
N LYS A 271 3.76 0.40 26.46
CA LYS A 271 4.70 1.53 26.63
C LYS A 271 6.10 1.24 26.10
N GLU A 272 6.23 0.31 25.16
CA GLU A 272 7.51 -0.09 24.58
C GLU A 272 7.95 0.82 23.44
N LEU A 273 6.96 1.40 22.73
CA LEU A 273 7.20 2.39 21.67
C LEU A 273 6.01 3.37 21.57
N GLU A 274 6.23 4.49 20.90
CA GLU A 274 5.22 5.52 20.65
C GLU A 274 5.35 6.10 19.25
N GLU A 275 4.23 6.59 18.71
CA GLU A 275 4.22 7.45 17.52
C GLU A 275 4.98 8.75 17.76
N PRO A 276 5.51 9.41 16.70
CA PRO A 276 6.02 10.75 16.84
C PRO A 276 4.95 11.69 17.38
N PHE A 277 5.35 12.54 18.31
CA PHE A 277 4.46 13.50 18.97
C PHE A 277 5.02 14.90 18.78
N GLU A 278 4.28 15.77 18.11
CA GLU A 278 4.72 17.13 17.80
C GLU A 278 4.59 18.04 19.04
N LYS A 279 5.48 19.04 19.12
CA LYS A 279 5.58 19.94 20.29
C LYS A 279 4.25 20.59 20.68
N ASN A 280 3.40 20.90 19.71
CA ASN A 280 2.11 21.55 19.93
C ASN A 280 0.92 20.62 19.77
N GLN A 281 1.15 19.32 19.62
CA GLN A 281 0.10 18.33 19.44
C GLN A 281 -0.65 18.09 20.76
N ILE A 282 -1.98 18.02 20.67
CA ILE A 282 -2.84 17.65 21.81
C ILE A 282 -3.26 16.19 21.63
N GLY A 283 -2.80 15.33 22.56
CA GLY A 283 -3.12 13.90 22.51
C GLY A 283 -4.50 13.55 23.09
N SER A 284 -5.03 14.39 23.96
CA SER A 284 -6.33 14.22 24.60
C SER A 284 -6.87 15.54 25.09
N SER A 285 -8.16 15.80 24.86
CA SER A 285 -8.84 17.02 25.35
C SER A 285 -9.07 17.04 26.86
N ALA A 286 -9.09 15.86 27.50
CA ALA A 286 -9.38 15.72 28.93
C ALA A 286 -8.15 15.41 29.80
N MET A 287 -7.17 14.71 29.24
CA MET A 287 -5.97 14.24 29.96
C MET A 287 -4.72 14.71 29.22
N ALA A 288 -4.13 15.81 29.63
CA ALA A 288 -3.04 16.48 28.94
C ALA A 288 -1.78 15.60 28.71
N TYR A 289 -1.53 14.63 29.60
CA TYR A 289 -0.39 13.70 29.51
C TYR A 289 -0.63 12.49 28.60
N LYS A 290 -1.88 12.25 28.15
CA LYS A 290 -2.27 11.06 27.39
C LYS A 290 -1.87 11.21 25.93
N ARG A 291 -1.03 10.31 25.44
CA ARG A 291 -0.62 10.22 24.04
C ARG A 291 -1.37 9.07 23.35
N ASN A 292 -2.38 9.42 22.58
CA ASN A 292 -3.15 8.43 21.82
C ASN A 292 -2.45 8.09 20.50
N PRO A 293 -2.47 6.83 20.03
CA PRO A 293 -1.90 6.43 18.75
C PRO A 293 -2.83 6.84 17.58
N MET A 294 -3.08 8.13 17.42
CA MET A 294 -4.08 8.66 16.49
C MET A 294 -3.73 8.40 15.02
N ARG A 295 -2.43 8.37 14.68
CA ARG A 295 -1.96 8.06 13.33
C ARG A 295 -2.23 6.61 12.96
N SER A 296 -1.88 5.67 13.85
CA SER A 296 -2.20 4.26 13.69
C SER A 296 -3.70 3.98 13.66
N GLU A 297 -4.50 4.67 14.47
CA GLU A 297 -5.95 4.56 14.44
C GLU A 297 -6.53 5.05 13.12
N ARG A 298 -5.98 6.11 12.54
CA ARG A 298 -6.38 6.64 11.23
C ARG A 298 -6.02 5.67 10.10
N ILE A 299 -4.81 5.11 10.10
CA ILE A 299 -4.44 4.04 9.16
C ILE A 299 -5.41 2.87 9.26
N SER A 300 -5.68 2.38 10.48
CA SER A 300 -6.64 1.28 10.69
C SER A 300 -8.03 1.60 10.17
N SER A 301 -8.49 2.86 10.32
CA SER A 301 -9.79 3.31 9.85
C SER A 301 -9.85 3.35 8.31
N LEU A 302 -8.86 3.97 7.66
CA LEU A 302 -8.78 4.02 6.20
C LEU A 302 -8.61 2.62 5.60
N ALA A 303 -7.82 1.75 6.23
CA ALA A 303 -7.64 0.37 5.78
C ALA A 303 -8.95 -0.43 5.78
N LYS A 304 -9.78 -0.29 6.80
CA LYS A 304 -11.12 -0.93 6.83
C LYS A 304 -11.98 -0.48 5.64
N TYR A 305 -11.91 0.80 5.30
CA TYR A 305 -12.63 1.33 4.15
C TYR A 305 -12.15 0.68 2.85
N VAL A 306 -10.84 0.62 2.59
CA VAL A 306 -10.28 0.01 1.38
C VAL A 306 -10.60 -1.48 1.31
N ILE A 307 -10.40 -2.22 2.41
CA ILE A 307 -10.67 -3.67 2.47
C ILE A 307 -12.14 -3.97 2.15
N SER A 308 -13.07 -3.20 2.74
CA SER A 308 -14.50 -3.42 2.50
C SER A 308 -14.94 -3.02 1.09
N SER A 309 -14.42 -1.90 0.55
CA SER A 309 -14.81 -1.39 -0.76
C SER A 309 -14.17 -2.17 -1.93
N SER A 310 -13.08 -2.91 -1.71
CA SER A 310 -12.41 -3.69 -2.77
C SER A 310 -13.29 -4.75 -3.41
N GLN A 311 -14.29 -5.27 -2.68
CA GLN A 311 -15.25 -6.26 -3.21
C GLN A 311 -16.09 -5.70 -4.36
N THR A 312 -16.22 -4.38 -4.48
CA THR A 312 -16.95 -3.72 -5.55
C THR A 312 -16.43 -4.14 -6.94
N GLY A 313 -15.10 -4.26 -7.09
CA GLY A 313 -14.50 -4.71 -8.35
C GLY A 313 -14.89 -6.12 -8.75
N ALA A 314 -14.95 -7.03 -7.79
CA ALA A 314 -15.37 -8.41 -8.02
C ALA A 314 -16.85 -8.50 -8.41
N LEU A 315 -17.70 -7.72 -7.74
CA LEU A 315 -19.13 -7.65 -8.06
C LEU A 315 -19.37 -7.07 -9.45
N VAL A 316 -18.69 -5.97 -9.80
CA VAL A 316 -18.81 -5.34 -11.12
C VAL A 316 -18.38 -6.31 -12.21
N PHE A 317 -17.25 -7.00 -12.04
CA PHE A 317 -16.78 -7.98 -13.02
C PHE A 317 -17.77 -9.15 -13.18
N ALA A 318 -18.20 -9.75 -12.07
CA ALA A 318 -19.00 -10.97 -12.07
C ALA A 318 -20.41 -10.77 -12.67
N THR A 319 -20.90 -9.55 -12.70
CA THR A 319 -22.24 -9.19 -13.18
C THR A 319 -22.25 -8.51 -14.55
N GLN A 320 -21.09 -8.41 -15.22
CA GLN A 320 -21.06 -7.88 -16.61
C GLN A 320 -21.76 -8.84 -17.58
N TRP A 321 -22.46 -8.25 -18.55
CA TRP A 321 -23.20 -8.99 -19.58
C TRP A 321 -22.54 -8.84 -20.94
N PHE A 322 -22.26 -9.97 -21.59
CA PHE A 322 -21.75 -10.01 -22.95
C PHE A 322 -20.60 -9.02 -23.20
N GLU A 323 -20.71 -8.15 -24.17
CA GLU A 323 -19.69 -7.19 -24.56
C GLU A 323 -19.66 -5.95 -23.65
N ARG A 324 -20.75 -5.65 -22.94
CA ARG A 324 -20.87 -4.60 -21.93
C ARG A 324 -22.23 -4.50 -21.28
N THR A 325 -22.27 -4.20 -19.97
CA THR A 325 -23.36 -3.48 -19.28
C THR A 325 -22.82 -2.15 -18.73
N LEU A 326 -23.68 -1.12 -18.63
CA LEU A 326 -23.26 0.21 -18.16
C LEU A 326 -23.26 0.35 -16.63
N ASP A 327 -23.72 -0.64 -15.89
CA ASP A 327 -23.76 -0.65 -14.43
C ASP A 327 -22.36 -0.64 -13.77
N ASP A 328 -21.33 -0.92 -14.54
CA ASP A 328 -19.93 -0.75 -14.13
C ASP A 328 -19.54 0.72 -13.91
N SER A 329 -20.13 1.62 -14.67
CA SER A 329 -19.63 2.98 -14.88
C SER A 329 -19.64 3.83 -13.60
N ALA A 330 -20.76 3.95 -12.91
CA ALA A 330 -20.87 4.73 -11.68
C ALA A 330 -20.05 4.09 -10.55
N SER A 331 -20.10 2.76 -10.43
CA SER A 331 -19.40 2.01 -9.39
C SER A 331 -17.88 2.18 -9.47
N LYS A 332 -17.27 2.01 -10.65
CA LYS A 332 -15.83 2.16 -10.80
C LYS A 332 -15.33 3.59 -10.62
N ARG A 333 -16.14 4.60 -10.99
CA ARG A 333 -15.83 6.03 -10.78
C ARG A 333 -15.71 6.40 -9.31
N LEU A 334 -16.32 5.63 -8.42
CA LEU A 334 -16.23 5.78 -6.98
C LEU A 334 -15.13 4.89 -6.41
N SER A 335 -15.18 3.60 -6.67
CA SER A 335 -14.34 2.60 -5.99
C SER A 335 -12.85 2.72 -6.33
N ILE A 336 -12.50 2.92 -7.60
CA ILE A 336 -11.09 2.97 -8.03
C ILE A 336 -10.39 4.22 -7.48
N PRO A 337 -10.84 5.46 -7.77
CA PRO A 337 -10.18 6.65 -7.25
C PRO A 337 -10.11 6.66 -5.72
N GLN A 338 -11.18 6.33 -5.04
CA GLN A 338 -11.22 6.38 -3.58
C GLN A 338 -10.29 5.35 -2.94
N ALA A 339 -10.13 4.16 -3.53
CA ALA A 339 -9.17 3.17 -3.04
C ALA A 339 -7.72 3.65 -3.19
N PHE A 340 -7.36 4.24 -4.34
CA PHE A 340 -6.05 4.84 -4.54
C PHE A 340 -5.78 5.98 -3.57
N LEU A 341 -6.73 6.91 -3.42
CA LEU A 341 -6.62 8.04 -2.50
C LEU A 341 -6.47 7.58 -1.04
N ALA A 342 -7.21 6.54 -0.64
CA ALA A 342 -7.11 6.02 0.72
C ALA A 342 -5.80 5.28 0.98
N VAL A 343 -5.29 4.48 0.03
CA VAL A 343 -4.00 3.80 0.17
C VAL A 343 -2.85 4.79 0.14
N ASP A 344 -2.91 5.81 -0.70
CA ASP A 344 -1.96 6.91 -0.72
C ASP A 344 -1.87 7.59 0.67
N ALA A 345 -3.02 7.93 1.25
CA ALA A 345 -3.10 8.48 2.60
C ALA A 345 -2.54 7.54 3.68
N ILE A 346 -2.83 6.25 3.58
CA ILE A 346 -2.29 5.22 4.49
C ILE A 346 -0.77 5.22 4.45
N LEU A 347 -0.19 5.22 3.26
CA LEU A 347 1.27 5.18 3.10
C LEU A 347 1.95 6.45 3.60
N ILE A 348 1.36 7.63 3.36
CA ILE A 348 1.86 8.90 3.90
C ILE A 348 1.90 8.88 5.42
N ILE A 349 0.80 8.45 6.06
CA ILE A 349 0.74 8.40 7.52
C ILE A 349 1.72 7.35 8.07
N TRP A 350 1.87 6.22 7.39
CA TRP A 350 2.81 5.17 7.81
C TRP A 350 4.27 5.63 7.71
N LEU A 351 4.63 6.30 6.62
CA LEU A 351 5.95 6.94 6.48
C LEU A 351 6.20 7.92 7.62
N ASN A 352 5.23 8.77 7.95
CA ASN A 352 5.35 9.73 9.04
C ASN A 352 5.54 9.04 10.41
N ILE A 353 4.88 7.91 10.66
CA ILE A 353 5.13 7.12 11.88
C ILE A 353 6.57 6.64 11.91
N MET A 354 7.06 6.05 10.81
CA MET A 354 8.41 5.49 10.76
C MET A 354 9.51 6.53 10.84
N ASP A 355 9.27 7.74 10.35
CA ASP A 355 10.22 8.86 10.42
C ASP A 355 10.46 9.40 11.84
N GLY A 356 9.61 9.03 12.80
CA GLY A 356 9.70 9.59 14.16
C GLY A 356 9.29 8.65 15.27
N VAL A 357 9.20 7.34 15.01
CA VAL A 357 8.88 6.35 16.04
C VAL A 357 9.89 6.41 17.19
N VAL A 358 9.37 6.39 18.42
CA VAL A 358 10.19 6.38 19.64
C VAL A 358 10.14 4.99 20.27
N VAL A 359 11.31 4.41 20.53
CA VAL A 359 11.44 3.13 21.23
C VAL A 359 11.97 3.38 22.64
N TYR A 360 11.47 2.65 23.64
CA TYR A 360 11.85 2.77 25.05
C TYR A 360 12.56 1.51 25.55
N PRO A 361 13.89 1.34 25.31
CA PRO A 361 14.62 0.13 25.66
C PRO A 361 14.55 -0.25 27.15
N LYS A 362 14.51 0.75 28.04
CA LYS A 362 14.42 0.49 29.49
C LYS A 362 13.04 -0.04 29.92
N VAL A 363 11.97 0.38 29.24
CA VAL A 363 10.62 -0.15 29.47
C VAL A 363 10.54 -1.58 28.95
N ILE A 364 11.08 -1.83 27.76
CA ILE A 364 11.16 -3.17 27.16
C ILE A 364 11.90 -4.12 28.11
N GLU A 365 13.07 -3.73 28.60
CA GLU A 365 13.84 -4.53 29.57
C GLU A 365 13.05 -4.78 30.85
N ALA A 366 12.40 -3.77 31.41
CA ALA A 366 11.56 -3.94 32.60
C ALA A 366 10.38 -4.90 32.38
N ASN A 367 9.82 -4.95 31.17
CA ASN A 367 8.80 -5.91 30.79
C ASN A 367 9.38 -7.34 30.64
N ILE A 368 10.57 -7.46 30.05
CA ILE A 368 11.29 -8.75 29.94
C ILE A 368 11.54 -9.33 31.34
N GLN A 369 12.02 -8.53 32.27
CA GLN A 369 12.41 -8.99 33.61
C GLN A 369 11.21 -9.55 34.43
N LYS A 370 9.99 -9.27 34.06
CA LYS A 370 8.78 -9.89 34.67
C LYS A 370 8.64 -11.37 34.28
N GLU A 371 9.10 -11.76 33.10
CA GLU A 371 8.90 -13.08 32.49
C GLU A 371 10.19 -13.89 32.39
N LEU A 372 11.34 -13.23 32.27
CA LEU A 372 12.65 -13.85 32.04
C LEU A 372 13.01 -14.92 33.10
N PRO A 373 12.70 -14.77 34.40
CA PRO A 373 12.99 -15.81 35.39
C PRO A 373 12.34 -17.15 35.06
N PHE A 374 11.10 -17.14 34.51
CA PHE A 374 10.43 -18.37 34.06
C PHE A 374 11.05 -18.93 32.77
N MET A 375 11.44 -18.08 31.83
CA MET A 375 12.10 -18.49 30.58
C MET A 375 13.47 -19.07 30.85
N ALA A 376 14.16 -18.58 31.86
CA ALA A 376 15.50 -19.01 32.23
C ALA A 376 15.56 -20.37 32.96
N THR A 377 14.42 -20.93 33.32
CA THR A 377 14.36 -22.19 34.13
C THR A 377 15.12 -23.35 33.49
N GLU A 378 15.11 -23.49 32.15
CA GLU A 378 15.88 -24.54 31.46
C GLU A 378 17.40 -24.31 31.63
N ASN A 379 17.86 -23.09 31.51
CA ASN A 379 19.28 -22.74 31.70
C ASN A 379 19.70 -22.99 33.16
N ILE A 380 18.82 -22.71 34.10
CA ILE A 380 19.04 -23.00 35.54
C ILE A 380 19.16 -24.50 35.77
N ILE A 381 18.29 -25.31 35.14
CA ILE A 381 18.41 -26.78 35.16
C ILE A 381 19.78 -27.22 34.66
N MET A 382 20.19 -26.73 33.49
CA MET A 382 21.45 -27.09 32.88
C MET A 382 22.65 -26.71 33.76
N GLU A 383 22.63 -25.56 34.43
CA GLU A 383 23.69 -25.12 35.31
C GLU A 383 23.79 -26.00 36.58
N SER A 384 22.65 -26.37 37.13
CA SER A 384 22.58 -27.31 38.28
C SER A 384 23.08 -28.70 37.90
N VAL A 385 22.75 -29.18 36.70
CA VAL A 385 23.26 -30.48 36.19
C VAL A 385 24.78 -30.45 35.99
N LYS A 386 25.36 -29.37 35.50
CA LYS A 386 26.81 -29.19 35.39
C LYS A 386 27.52 -29.28 36.76
N LYS A 387 26.82 -28.88 37.83
CA LYS A 387 27.28 -29.01 39.21
C LYS A 387 27.06 -30.40 39.80
N GLY A 388 26.59 -31.36 39.02
CA GLY A 388 26.48 -32.77 39.39
C GLY A 388 25.11 -33.21 39.93
N MET A 389 24.10 -32.38 39.81
CA MET A 389 22.73 -32.74 40.23
C MET A 389 21.98 -33.58 39.17
N ASP A 390 21.03 -34.40 39.65
CA ASP A 390 20.14 -35.13 38.76
C ASP A 390 19.15 -34.18 38.10
N ARG A 391 19.02 -34.31 36.77
CA ARG A 391 18.15 -33.41 35.95
C ARG A 391 16.68 -33.47 36.38
N GLN A 392 16.18 -34.67 36.75
CA GLN A 392 14.76 -34.84 37.10
C GLN A 392 14.45 -34.24 38.47
N GLU A 393 15.37 -34.39 39.42
CA GLU A 393 15.26 -33.76 40.74
C GLU A 393 15.27 -32.22 40.61
N VAL A 394 16.20 -31.70 39.83
CA VAL A 394 16.26 -30.23 39.55
C VAL A 394 14.99 -29.73 38.91
N HIS A 395 14.48 -30.43 37.91
CA HIS A 395 13.24 -30.05 37.23
C HIS A 395 12.05 -29.99 38.20
N GLU A 396 11.92 -30.99 39.09
CA GLU A 396 10.82 -31.01 40.04
C GLU A 396 10.92 -29.86 41.07
N ILE A 397 12.11 -29.58 41.58
CA ILE A 397 12.35 -28.46 42.50
C ILE A 397 11.95 -27.13 41.84
N ILE A 398 12.41 -26.92 40.56
CA ILE A 398 12.10 -25.69 39.83
C ILE A 398 10.59 -25.59 39.55
N ARG A 399 9.93 -26.71 39.23
CA ARG A 399 8.49 -26.76 39.03
C ARG A 399 7.73 -26.32 40.31
N GLU A 400 8.09 -26.87 41.46
CA GLU A 400 7.50 -26.49 42.74
C GLU A 400 7.65 -24.99 43.01
N LEU A 401 8.87 -24.48 42.93
CA LEU A 401 9.17 -23.08 43.19
C LEU A 401 8.48 -22.14 42.20
N SER A 402 8.39 -22.54 40.90
CA SER A 402 7.68 -21.78 39.86
C SER A 402 6.18 -21.72 40.12
N MET A 403 5.57 -22.80 40.58
CA MET A 403 4.14 -22.83 40.94
C MET A 403 3.83 -21.93 42.18
N GLU A 404 4.69 -21.97 43.15
CA GLU A 404 4.56 -21.08 44.32
C GLU A 404 4.69 -19.61 43.92
N GLU A 405 5.70 -19.30 43.10
CA GLU A 405 5.92 -17.92 42.64
C GLU A 405 4.76 -17.44 41.76
N THR A 406 4.23 -18.30 40.88
CA THR A 406 3.05 -17.99 40.08
C THR A 406 1.83 -17.63 40.96
N LYS A 407 1.68 -18.33 42.11
CA LYS A 407 0.65 -18.02 43.08
C LYS A 407 0.83 -16.62 43.71
N GLU A 408 2.07 -16.30 44.10
CA GLU A 408 2.38 -14.97 44.67
C GLU A 408 2.11 -13.84 43.69
N ILE A 409 2.51 -14.03 42.42
CA ILE A 409 2.24 -13.04 41.39
C ILE A 409 0.74 -12.86 41.14
N LYS A 410 0.00 -13.96 40.96
CA LYS A 410 -1.40 -13.90 40.52
C LYS A 410 -2.39 -13.56 41.64
N LEU A 411 -2.16 -14.06 42.85
CA LEU A 411 -3.08 -13.85 43.99
C LEU A 411 -2.73 -12.59 44.78
N ASN A 412 -1.44 -12.29 44.92
CA ASN A 412 -0.98 -11.22 45.81
C ASN A 412 -0.43 -10.00 45.05
N GLY A 413 -0.29 -10.07 43.71
CA GLY A 413 0.24 -8.97 42.90
C GLY A 413 1.73 -8.69 43.15
N ASN A 414 2.45 -9.64 43.72
CA ASN A 414 3.88 -9.49 44.01
C ASN A 414 4.71 -9.51 42.69
N PRO A 415 5.86 -8.80 42.66
CA PRO A 415 6.79 -8.92 41.52
C PRO A 415 7.37 -10.34 41.48
N ASN A 416 7.82 -10.77 40.27
CA ASN A 416 8.46 -12.06 40.07
C ASN A 416 9.79 -12.15 40.85
N ARG A 417 9.87 -13.04 41.84
CA ARG A 417 11.05 -13.33 42.67
C ARG A 417 11.49 -14.79 42.56
N LEU A 418 11.20 -15.45 41.46
CA LEU A 418 11.56 -16.85 41.28
C LEU A 418 13.05 -17.11 41.51
N ILE A 419 13.94 -16.24 41.04
CA ILE A 419 15.38 -16.38 41.20
C ILE A 419 15.79 -16.29 42.69
N ASP A 420 15.27 -15.28 43.40
CA ASP A 420 15.51 -15.13 44.85
C ASP A 420 15.03 -16.37 45.60
N ARG A 421 13.87 -16.90 45.24
CA ARG A 421 13.27 -18.10 45.81
C ARG A 421 14.16 -19.33 45.55
N ILE A 422 14.67 -19.51 44.35
CA ILE A 422 15.57 -20.63 43.98
C ILE A 422 16.85 -20.55 44.81
N ILE A 423 17.45 -19.37 44.91
CA ILE A 423 18.69 -19.18 45.68
C ILE A 423 18.46 -19.44 47.17
N LYS A 424 17.36 -18.92 47.74
CA LYS A 424 17.01 -19.05 49.17
C LYS A 424 16.65 -20.49 49.56
N ASP A 425 16.03 -21.24 48.67
CA ASP A 425 15.67 -22.64 48.88
C ASP A 425 16.93 -23.51 49.15
N GLY A 426 18.01 -23.25 48.44
CA GLY A 426 19.32 -23.86 48.63
C GLY A 426 19.46 -25.31 48.12
N ARG A 427 18.35 -26.00 47.79
CA ARG A 427 18.42 -27.39 47.28
C ARG A 427 19.25 -27.54 46.02
N LEU A 428 19.25 -26.49 45.17
CA LEU A 428 20.01 -26.51 43.90
C LEU A 428 21.46 -26.10 44.05
N GLY A 429 21.90 -25.64 45.22
CA GLY A 429 23.29 -25.23 45.44
C GLY A 429 23.78 -24.06 44.61
N LEU A 430 22.81 -23.28 44.02
CA LEU A 430 23.10 -22.14 43.16
C LEU A 430 23.29 -20.87 43.98
N LYS A 431 24.18 -20.01 43.53
CA LYS A 431 24.49 -18.70 44.17
C LYS A 431 24.09 -17.58 43.19
N VAL A 432 24.08 -16.34 43.69
CA VAL A 432 23.81 -15.14 42.90
C VAL A 432 24.73 -15.04 41.68
N GLU A 433 26.02 -15.35 41.87
CA GLU A 433 27.00 -15.28 40.81
C GLU A 433 26.73 -16.27 39.66
N ASP A 434 26.11 -17.40 39.94
CA ASP A 434 25.71 -18.40 38.95
C ASP A 434 24.56 -17.87 38.04
N MET A 435 23.81 -16.89 38.52
CA MET A 435 22.65 -16.30 37.80
C MET A 435 23.03 -15.13 36.89
N GLU A 436 24.17 -14.47 37.11
CA GLU A 436 24.55 -13.25 36.35
C GLU A 436 24.57 -13.47 34.85
N GLY A 437 25.08 -14.61 34.35
CA GLY A 437 25.06 -14.96 32.92
C GLY A 437 23.69 -15.47 32.40
N ILE A 438 22.89 -16.03 33.29
CA ILE A 438 21.59 -16.64 32.95
C ILE A 438 20.52 -15.58 32.75
N LEU A 439 20.58 -14.45 33.45
CA LEU A 439 19.56 -13.41 33.40
C LEU A 439 19.85 -12.30 32.37
N VAL A 440 20.77 -12.56 31.43
CA VAL A 440 21.06 -11.63 30.33
C VAL A 440 20.08 -11.87 29.20
N SER A 441 19.16 -10.96 28.99
CA SER A 441 18.08 -11.07 27.99
C SER A 441 18.58 -11.36 26.57
N ALA A 442 19.72 -10.79 26.17
CA ALA A 442 20.33 -11.01 24.85
C ALA A 442 20.64 -12.49 24.55
N ASN A 443 20.85 -13.33 25.58
CA ASN A 443 21.16 -14.75 25.40
C ASN A 443 19.93 -15.58 24.97
N TYR A 444 18.74 -15.00 24.97
CA TYR A 444 17.47 -15.71 24.70
C TYR A 444 16.82 -15.31 23.37
N THR A 445 17.51 -14.51 22.55
CA THR A 445 16.96 -14.01 21.28
C THR A 445 17.21 -14.93 20.07
N GLY A 446 17.89 -16.08 20.30
CA GLY A 446 18.28 -17.02 19.25
C GLY A 446 19.11 -16.32 18.15
N PHE A 447 18.76 -16.58 16.90
CA PHE A 447 19.41 -15.97 15.74
C PHE A 447 18.66 -14.73 15.20
N ALA A 448 17.83 -14.08 16.01
CA ALA A 448 17.03 -12.93 15.56
C ALA A 448 17.87 -11.80 14.94
N PRO A 449 19.03 -11.40 15.47
CA PRO A 449 19.88 -10.39 14.83
C PRO A 449 20.38 -10.82 13.44
N GLN A 450 20.90 -12.04 13.32
CA GLN A 450 21.43 -12.58 12.06
C GLN A 450 20.34 -12.75 11.02
N GLN A 451 19.18 -13.28 11.41
CA GLN A 451 18.01 -13.42 10.52
C GLN A 451 17.53 -12.07 10.00
N THR A 452 17.62 -11.01 10.82
CA THR A 452 17.29 -9.65 10.39
C THR A 452 18.24 -9.16 9.31
N GLU A 453 19.55 -9.35 9.52
CA GLU A 453 20.60 -8.96 8.57
C GLU A 453 20.49 -9.75 7.25
N ASP A 454 20.32 -11.06 7.33
CA ASP A 454 20.24 -11.94 6.17
C ASP A 454 19.00 -11.61 5.31
N PHE A 455 17.84 -11.46 5.92
CA PHE A 455 16.62 -11.07 5.21
C PHE A 455 16.77 -9.73 4.48
N ILE A 456 17.36 -8.74 5.15
CA ILE A 456 17.58 -7.43 4.53
C ILE A 456 18.55 -7.52 3.36
N ARG A 457 19.70 -8.19 3.55
CA ARG A 457 20.73 -8.34 2.52
C ARG A 457 20.23 -9.12 1.30
N GLU A 458 19.48 -10.19 1.53
CA GLU A 458 19.12 -11.12 0.47
C GLU A 458 17.83 -10.72 -0.29
N GLU A 459 16.87 -10.12 0.39
CA GLU A 459 15.55 -9.86 -0.17
C GLU A 459 15.24 -8.36 -0.35
N ILE A 460 15.72 -7.48 0.53
CA ILE A 460 15.37 -6.06 0.51
C ILE A 460 16.39 -5.20 -0.27
N ASP A 461 17.69 -5.39 0.00
CA ASP A 461 18.73 -4.59 -0.63
C ASP A 461 18.73 -4.67 -2.16
N PRO A 462 18.51 -5.85 -2.80
CA PRO A 462 18.43 -5.93 -4.25
C PRO A 462 17.30 -5.09 -4.86
N ILE A 463 16.16 -5.00 -4.16
CA ILE A 463 15.02 -4.19 -4.60
C ILE A 463 15.35 -2.71 -4.48
N LEU A 464 15.86 -2.27 -3.34
CA LEU A 464 16.22 -0.87 -3.12
C LEU A 464 17.33 -0.39 -4.05
N GLU A 465 18.30 -1.23 -4.38
CA GLU A 465 19.33 -0.88 -5.38
C GLU A 465 18.76 -0.78 -6.78
N LYS A 466 17.85 -1.69 -7.18
CA LYS A 466 17.19 -1.65 -8.49
C LYS A 466 16.37 -0.37 -8.69
N TYR A 467 15.74 0.13 -7.64
CA TYR A 467 14.83 1.28 -7.68
C TYR A 467 15.34 2.49 -6.90
N LYS A 468 16.64 2.63 -6.73
CA LYS A 468 17.26 3.69 -5.91
C LYS A 468 16.84 5.12 -6.30
N ASP A 469 16.60 5.35 -7.59
CA ASP A 469 16.19 6.65 -8.11
C ASP A 469 14.70 7.00 -7.81
N GLU A 470 13.92 6.02 -7.36
CA GLU A 470 12.51 6.20 -6.98
C GLU A 470 12.32 6.40 -5.47
N VAL A 471 13.32 6.08 -4.67
CA VAL A 471 13.27 6.28 -3.22
C VAL A 471 13.47 7.75 -2.90
N THR A 472 12.61 8.33 -2.08
CA THR A 472 12.73 9.73 -1.64
C THR A 472 13.18 9.84 -0.20
N GLU A 473 13.99 10.87 0.09
CA GLU A 473 14.32 11.30 1.45
C GLU A 473 13.37 12.39 1.97
N GLU A 474 12.54 12.94 1.11
CA GLU A 474 11.58 13.98 1.49
C GLU A 474 10.54 13.41 2.47
N ARG A 475 10.24 14.20 3.50
CA ARG A 475 9.14 13.90 4.42
C ARG A 475 7.86 14.51 3.88
N GLU A 476 6.84 13.68 3.72
CA GLU A 476 5.53 14.18 3.39
C GLU A 476 4.87 14.81 4.62
N GLU A 477 4.37 16.04 4.47
CA GLU A 477 3.63 16.72 5.53
C GLU A 477 2.24 16.08 5.69
N LEU A 478 1.91 15.76 6.93
CA LEU A 478 0.55 15.40 7.28
C LEU A 478 -0.32 16.67 7.26
N ARG A 479 -1.41 16.63 6.52
CA ARG A 479 -2.37 17.73 6.51
C ARG A 479 -3.24 17.79 7.78
N VAL A 480 -3.30 16.70 8.52
CA VAL A 480 -4.09 16.53 9.76
C VAL A 480 -3.46 15.50 10.69
#